data_a34273354e69c8f136a03d0e0f971e7a
#
_entry.id   a34273354e69c8f136a03d0e0f971e7a
#
_cell.length_a   1.000
_cell.length_b   1.000
_cell.length_c   1.000
_cell.angle_alpha   90.00
_cell.angle_beta   90.00
_cell.angle_gamma   90.00
#
_symmetry.space_group_name_H-M   'P 1'
#
loop_
_entity.id
_entity.type
_entity.pdbx_description
1 polymer ?
#
loop_
_entity_poly.entity_id
_entity_poly.type
_entity_poly.pdbx_seq_one_letter_code
_entity_poly.pdbx_strand_id
1 'polypeptide(L)' 'MSPWITHVKAYAKKHGIKYGEALKDPKCRQSYHAGKR' A
#
# COMPACT_ATOMS: atom_id res chain seq x y z
N MET A 1 0.88 11.34 -11.58
CA MET A 1 1.42 10.58 -10.48
C MET A 1 0.35 9.68 -9.88
N SER A 2 0.68 8.45 -9.64
CA SER A 2 -0.32 7.50 -9.16
C SER A 2 -0.35 7.48 -7.63
N PRO A 3 -1.48 7.77 -7.02
CA PRO A 3 -1.61 7.68 -5.57
C PRO A 3 -1.44 6.25 -5.06
N TRP A 4 -1.69 5.28 -5.93
CA TRP A 4 -1.51 3.88 -5.56
C TRP A 4 -0.05 3.58 -5.22
N ILE A 5 0.86 4.05 -6.04
CA ILE A 5 2.29 3.82 -5.80
C ILE A 5 2.71 4.44 -4.47
N THR A 6 2.28 5.67 -4.23
CA THR A 6 2.61 6.35 -2.99
C THR A 6 2.06 5.59 -1.80
N HIS A 7 0.82 5.09 -1.93
CA HIS A 7 0.19 4.34 -0.85
C HIS A 7 0.97 3.07 -0.54
N VAL A 8 1.37 2.33 -1.57
CA VAL A 8 2.09 1.07 -1.37
C VAL A 8 3.43 1.31 -0.71
N LYS A 9 4.13 2.35 -1.14
CA LYS A 9 5.43 2.68 -0.54
C LYS A 9 5.27 3.01 0.93
N ALA A 10 4.29 3.81 1.26
CA ALA A 10 4.05 4.18 2.65
C ALA A 10 3.65 2.97 3.48
N TYR A 11 2.83 2.13 2.91
CA TYR A 11 2.39 0.91 3.58
C TYR A 11 3.58 0.00 3.88
N ALA A 12 4.42 -0.21 2.89
CA ALA A 12 5.59 -1.07 3.04
C ALA A 12 6.51 -0.55 4.13
N LYS A 13 6.74 0.76 4.13
CA LYS A 13 7.59 1.37 5.12
C LYS A 13 6.99 1.26 6.51
N LYS A 14 5.70 1.48 6.61
CA LYS A 14 5.00 1.44 7.89
C LYS A 14 5.06 0.06 8.52
N HIS A 15 4.93 -0.96 7.70
CA HIS A 15 4.90 -2.33 8.19
C HIS A 15 6.27 -3.01 8.14
N GLY A 16 7.29 -2.29 7.69
CA GLY A 16 8.63 -2.83 7.65
C GLY A 16 8.79 -3.98 6.67
N ILE A 17 8.05 -3.93 5.58
CA ILE A 17 8.12 -4.94 4.53
C ILE A 17 8.59 -4.29 3.24
N LYS A 18 8.92 -5.13 2.26
CA LYS A 18 9.39 -4.63 0.98
C LYS A 18 8.23 -4.19 0.11
N TYR A 19 8.54 -3.33 -0.85
CA TYR A 19 7.53 -2.83 -1.77
C TYR A 19 6.81 -3.97 -2.47
N GLY A 20 7.56 -4.96 -2.95
CA GLY A 20 6.96 -6.10 -3.60
C GLY A 20 6.05 -6.90 -2.69
N GLU A 21 6.41 -6.98 -1.42
CA GLU A 21 5.58 -7.66 -0.44
C GLU A 21 4.26 -6.92 -0.25
N ALA A 22 4.35 -5.59 -0.19
CA ALA A 22 3.16 -4.78 -0.01
C ALA A 22 2.20 -4.92 -1.20
N LEU A 23 2.76 -5.05 -2.39
CA LEU A 23 1.93 -5.23 -3.58
C LEU A 23 1.09 -6.48 -3.53
N LYS A 24 1.63 -7.54 -2.91
CA LYS A 24 0.93 -8.81 -2.80
C LYS A 24 0.00 -8.87 -1.61
N ASP A 25 0.14 -7.93 -0.70
CA ASP A 25 -0.65 -7.95 0.53
C ASP A 25 -2.06 -7.44 0.26
N PRO A 26 -3.08 -8.31 0.44
CA PRO A 26 -4.46 -7.89 0.22
C PRO A 26 -4.90 -6.78 1.16
N LYS A 27 -4.29 -6.71 2.34
CA LYS A 27 -4.63 -5.66 3.29
C LYS A 27 -4.17 -4.30 2.79
N CYS A 28 -3.07 -4.27 2.05
CA CYS A 28 -2.59 -3.02 1.46
C CYS A 28 -3.62 -2.47 0.50
N ARG A 29 -4.18 -3.33 -0.33
CA ARG A 29 -5.19 -2.94 -1.29
C ARG A 29 -6.46 -2.48 -0.57
N GLN A 30 -6.89 -3.26 0.41
CA GLN A 30 -8.08 -2.90 1.15
C GLN A 30 -7.93 -1.57 1.85
N SER A 31 -6.74 -1.33 2.40
CA SER A 31 -6.47 -0.06 3.08
C SER A 31 -6.56 1.09 2.10
N TYR A 32 -6.08 0.87 0.88
CA TYR A 32 -6.14 1.91 -0.13
C TYR A 32 -7.58 2.27 -0.48
N HIS A 33 -8.40 1.24 -0.70
CA HIS A 33 -9.80 1.46 -1.05
C HIS A 33 -10.59 2.04 0.12
N ALA A 34 -10.26 1.58 1.32
CA ALA A 34 -10.96 2.06 2.50
C ALA A 34 -10.72 3.55 2.73
N GLY A 35 -9.50 3.99 2.46
CA GLY A 35 -9.17 5.40 2.65
C GLY A 35 -9.63 6.29 1.52
N LYS A 36 -10.10 5.69 0.44
CA LYS A 36 -10.52 6.45 -0.72
C LYS A 36 -11.99 6.81 -0.62
N ARG A 37 -12.30 8.06 -0.91
CA ARG A 37 -13.68 8.54 -0.78
C ARG A 37 -14.21 9.07 -2.11
#